data_e565e479b0d398b5d276618f8be980d3
#
_entry.id   e565e479b0d398b5d276618f8be980d3
#
_cell.length_a   1.000
_cell.length_b   1.000
_cell.length_c   1.000
_cell.angle_alpha   90.00
_cell.angle_beta   90.00
_cell.angle_gamma   90.00
#
_symmetry.space_group_name_H-M   'P 1'
#
loop_
_entity.id
_entity.type
_entity.pdbx_description
1 polymer ?
#
loop_
_entity_poly.entity_id
_entity_poly.type
_entity_poly.pdbx_seq_one_letter_code
_entity_poly.pdbx_strand_id
1 'polypeptide(L)'
;MKKITLLLLFLTNLLFSQQAYYNGIDFTLTGEDLYNALQQRISNYNQNFTYGDARDVLVFTDENPSNPNNVLLVYGYNDTDGNCTTDRSRDKLDFGGLSCEYNREHVFARTLPVPDMGNVNNSTTGIGADPNNLRASDQQMNNNRGSKLFQNGSGTAGDVGSGNWYPGDEWKGDVARMVMYMYTRYGDRCLPGLVGVGNLQGTTQMLQTFLEWNATDPVTSYEDQRNNFLQGAYLNRNPFIDNPALATVIWGGPQAEDRWGILSTQDISATSFVIYPNPSVNSEISITSTATIDAVVFYDINGKIVLDLIQPTKSNNTIYIANLPQGFYLVKISSENKSITKKVLVN
;
A
#
# COMPACT_ATOMS: atom_id res chain seq x y z
N MET A 1 -6.63 -5.88 33.37
CA MET A 1 -7.09 -4.65 32.73
C MET A 1 -5.97 -3.64 32.46
N LYS A 2 -5.02 -3.35 33.40
CA LYS A 2 -3.93 -2.38 33.16
C LYS A 2 -2.94 -2.75 32.03
N LYS A 3 -2.73 -4.04 31.74
CA LYS A 3 -1.78 -4.51 30.68
C LYS A 3 -2.34 -4.34 29.26
N ILE A 4 -3.67 -4.45 29.08
CA ILE A 4 -4.32 -4.31 27.75
C ILE A 4 -4.36 -2.83 27.35
N THR A 5 -4.57 -1.91 28.32
CA THR A 5 -4.58 -0.48 28.05
C THR A 5 -3.18 0.03 27.67
N LEU A 6 -2.12 -0.55 28.20
CA LEU A 6 -0.74 -0.19 27.86
C LEU A 6 -0.35 -0.65 26.45
N LEU A 7 -0.85 -1.82 26.01
CA LEU A 7 -0.62 -2.38 24.67
C LEU A 7 -1.36 -1.55 23.59
N LEU A 8 -2.58 -1.12 23.87
CA LEU A 8 -3.35 -0.23 22.98
C LEU A 8 -2.71 1.16 22.86
N LEU A 9 -2.13 1.72 23.95
CA LEU A 9 -1.39 2.98 23.90
C LEU A 9 -0.10 2.87 23.08
N PHE A 10 0.57 1.71 23.08
CA PHE A 10 1.78 1.49 22.26
C PHE A 10 1.47 1.38 20.76
N LEU A 11 0.36 0.72 20.40
CA LEU A 11 -0.10 0.63 19.02
C LEU A 11 -0.53 2.00 18.46
N THR A 12 -1.21 2.81 19.26
CA THR A 12 -1.61 4.16 18.82
C THR A 12 -0.41 5.10 18.64
N ASN A 13 0.64 4.97 19.44
CA ASN A 13 1.85 5.78 19.28
C ASN A 13 2.65 5.41 18.00
N LEU A 14 2.65 4.14 17.57
CA LEU A 14 3.29 3.74 16.32
C LEU A 14 2.56 4.32 15.09
N LEU A 15 1.23 4.29 15.09
CA LEU A 15 0.42 4.89 14.02
C LEU A 15 0.64 6.40 13.91
N PHE A 16 0.72 7.14 15.03
CA PHE A 16 1.03 8.56 15.02
C PHE A 16 2.44 8.87 14.52
N SER A 17 3.43 8.03 14.82
CA SER A 17 4.81 8.21 14.34
C SER A 17 4.92 8.03 12.82
N GLN A 18 4.24 7.06 12.25
CA GLN A 18 4.22 6.82 10.81
C GLN A 18 3.54 7.96 10.05
N GLN A 19 2.41 8.44 10.54
CA GLN A 19 1.71 9.59 9.94
C GLN A 19 2.52 10.89 10.04
N ALA A 20 3.30 11.08 11.09
CA ALA A 20 4.14 12.27 11.26
C ALA A 20 5.20 12.41 10.14
N TYR A 21 5.73 11.29 9.62
CA TYR A 21 6.64 11.31 8.47
C TYR A 21 5.98 11.94 7.24
N TYR A 22 4.69 11.79 7.07
CA TYR A 22 3.92 12.29 5.93
C TYR A 22 3.22 13.63 6.21
N ASN A 23 3.61 14.36 7.26
CA ASN A 23 3.05 15.68 7.53
C ASN A 23 3.17 16.60 6.31
N GLY A 24 2.06 17.22 5.94
CA GLY A 24 1.95 18.11 4.77
C GLY A 24 1.48 17.42 3.49
N ILE A 25 1.27 16.10 3.50
CA ILE A 25 0.59 15.40 2.40
C ILE A 25 -0.92 15.44 2.63
N ASP A 26 -1.66 15.84 1.60
CA ASP A 26 -3.12 15.74 1.58
C ASP A 26 -3.53 14.35 1.08
N PHE A 27 -3.98 13.47 1.97
CA PHE A 27 -4.46 12.14 1.64
C PHE A 27 -5.89 12.10 1.09
N THR A 28 -6.50 13.24 0.81
CA THR A 28 -7.74 13.31 0.01
C THR A 28 -7.44 13.31 -1.50
N LEU A 29 -6.19 13.53 -1.89
CA LEU A 29 -5.73 13.40 -3.26
C LEU A 29 -5.81 11.93 -3.74
N THR A 30 -5.96 11.75 -5.06
CA THR A 30 -6.05 10.43 -5.69
C THR A 30 -5.20 10.40 -6.97
N GLY A 31 -4.97 9.20 -7.48
CA GLY A 31 -4.27 9.03 -8.76
C GLY A 31 -2.90 9.69 -8.79
N GLU A 32 -2.65 10.40 -9.89
CA GLU A 32 -1.36 11.06 -10.16
C GLU A 32 -1.01 12.15 -9.14
N ASP A 33 -1.99 12.87 -8.61
CA ASP A 33 -1.74 13.94 -7.63
C ASP A 33 -1.18 13.37 -6.32
N LEU A 34 -1.75 12.26 -5.82
CA LEU A 34 -1.23 11.58 -4.64
C LEU A 34 0.12 10.93 -4.93
N TYR A 35 0.29 10.32 -6.09
CA TYR A 35 1.59 9.78 -6.54
C TYR A 35 2.68 10.83 -6.48
N ASN A 36 2.45 12.03 -7.06
CA ASN A 36 3.41 13.12 -7.11
C ASN A 36 3.73 13.66 -5.71
N ALA A 37 2.73 13.79 -4.84
CA ALA A 37 2.94 14.21 -3.45
C ALA A 37 3.81 13.22 -2.66
N LEU A 38 3.57 11.91 -2.81
CA LEU A 38 4.40 10.87 -2.21
C LEU A 38 5.80 10.84 -2.81
N GLN A 39 5.93 10.96 -4.14
CA GLN A 39 7.23 11.01 -4.82
C GLN A 39 8.09 12.15 -4.27
N GLN A 40 7.53 13.35 -4.14
CA GLN A 40 8.23 14.49 -3.56
C GLN A 40 8.68 14.21 -2.12
N ARG A 41 7.82 13.57 -1.30
CA ARG A 41 8.15 13.26 0.09
C ARG A 41 9.29 12.25 0.21
N ILE A 42 9.23 11.15 -0.54
CA ILE A 42 10.25 10.08 -0.48
C ILE A 42 11.52 10.40 -1.30
N SER A 43 11.56 11.53 -2.01
CA SER A 43 12.78 12.03 -2.64
C SER A 43 13.79 12.58 -1.63
N ASN A 44 13.35 12.91 -0.41
CA ASN A 44 14.23 13.32 0.68
C ASN A 44 14.80 12.08 1.39
N TYR A 45 16.13 11.96 1.41
CA TYR A 45 16.84 10.82 1.98
C TYR A 45 18.28 11.20 2.33
N ASN A 46 19.00 10.32 3.03
CA ASN A 46 20.42 10.47 3.27
C ASN A 46 21.23 10.23 1.98
N GLN A 47 21.60 11.29 1.29
CA GLN A 47 22.32 11.22 0.01
C GLN A 47 23.73 10.62 0.11
N ASN A 48 24.32 10.59 1.31
CA ASN A 48 25.61 10.00 1.58
C ASN A 48 25.54 8.49 1.90
N PHE A 49 24.34 7.93 1.96
CA PHE A 49 24.12 6.52 2.25
C PHE A 49 24.66 5.66 1.09
N THR A 50 25.58 4.79 1.42
CA THR A 50 26.28 3.96 0.45
C THR A 50 25.75 2.52 0.42
N TYR A 51 26.10 1.79 -0.62
CA TYR A 51 25.83 0.35 -0.71
C TYR A 51 26.55 -0.46 0.39
N GLY A 52 27.68 0.07 0.91
CA GLY A 52 28.34 -0.46 2.12
C GLY A 52 27.46 -0.28 3.36
N ASP A 53 26.91 0.93 3.56
CA ASP A 53 25.96 1.19 4.66
C ASP A 53 24.74 0.31 4.56
N ALA A 54 24.23 0.06 3.35
CA ALA A 54 23.11 -0.86 3.13
C ALA A 54 23.40 -2.28 3.62
N ARG A 55 24.65 -2.78 3.45
CA ARG A 55 25.09 -4.03 4.05
C ARG A 55 25.04 -3.98 5.57
N ASP A 56 25.54 -2.91 6.15
CA ASP A 56 25.70 -2.79 7.60
C ASP A 56 24.36 -2.65 8.33
N VAL A 57 23.36 -2.05 7.67
CA VAL A 57 21.99 -1.97 8.23
C VAL A 57 21.13 -3.19 7.96
N LEU A 58 21.53 -4.07 7.02
CA LEU A 58 20.75 -5.23 6.62
C LEU A 58 20.47 -6.19 7.79
N VAL A 59 21.46 -6.34 8.70
CA VAL A 59 21.32 -7.16 9.91
C VAL A 59 20.26 -6.66 10.89
N PHE A 60 19.79 -5.43 10.73
CA PHE A 60 18.72 -4.83 11.51
C PHE A 60 17.41 -4.75 10.72
N THR A 61 17.50 -4.38 9.43
CA THR A 61 16.32 -4.27 8.57
C THR A 61 15.71 -5.64 8.28
N ASP A 62 16.55 -6.66 8.15
CA ASP A 62 16.13 -8.02 7.83
C ASP A 62 16.26 -8.97 9.04
N GLU A 63 16.37 -8.41 10.26
CA GLU A 63 16.39 -9.20 11.48
C GLU A 63 15.17 -10.10 11.60
N ASN A 64 15.40 -11.37 11.90
CA ASN A 64 14.32 -12.32 12.14
C ASN A 64 13.64 -12.02 13.50
N PRO A 65 12.35 -11.63 13.53
CA PRO A 65 11.66 -11.30 14.78
C PRO A 65 11.61 -12.47 15.79
N SER A 66 11.73 -13.70 15.30
CA SER A 66 11.72 -14.92 16.15
C SER A 66 13.10 -15.34 16.62
N ASN A 67 14.17 -14.85 15.97
CA ASN A 67 15.56 -15.13 16.35
C ASN A 67 16.45 -13.94 15.99
N PRO A 68 16.76 -13.02 16.92
CA PRO A 68 17.50 -11.80 16.66
C PRO A 68 18.96 -12.01 16.25
N ASN A 69 19.48 -13.24 16.31
CA ASN A 69 20.81 -13.56 15.77
C ASN A 69 20.80 -13.85 14.28
N ASN A 70 19.61 -14.01 13.68
CA ASN A 70 19.43 -14.33 12.28
C ASN A 70 18.81 -13.15 11.49
N VAL A 71 19.04 -13.17 10.18
CA VAL A 71 18.26 -12.42 9.19
C VAL A 71 17.25 -13.33 8.52
N LEU A 72 16.12 -12.78 8.07
CA LEU A 72 15.20 -13.43 7.14
C LEU A 72 15.73 -13.27 5.71
N LEU A 73 15.66 -14.34 4.93
CA LEU A 73 16.15 -14.40 3.56
C LEU A 73 14.96 -14.32 2.59
N VAL A 74 14.88 -13.23 1.82
CA VAL A 74 13.84 -13.11 0.79
C VAL A 74 13.93 -14.29 -0.18
N TYR A 75 12.77 -14.83 -0.57
CA TYR A 75 12.60 -16.05 -1.36
C TYR A 75 12.89 -17.37 -0.60
N GLY A 76 13.43 -17.33 0.61
CA GLY A 76 13.61 -18.52 1.45
C GLY A 76 12.28 -19.03 1.99
N TYR A 77 12.17 -20.36 2.21
CA TYR A 77 10.91 -20.96 2.62
C TYR A 77 11.04 -22.22 3.50
N ASN A 78 12.25 -22.78 3.70
CA ASN A 78 12.41 -24.02 4.45
C ASN A 78 13.78 -24.13 5.14
N ASP A 79 13.78 -24.03 6.48
CA ASP A 79 15.00 -24.15 7.31
C ASP A 79 15.30 -25.61 7.72
N THR A 80 14.57 -26.63 7.21
CA THR A 80 14.62 -28.00 7.75
C THR A 80 14.93 -29.08 6.72
N ASP A 81 15.09 -28.73 5.42
CA ASP A 81 15.34 -29.69 4.34
C ASP A 81 16.84 -30.03 4.14
N GLY A 82 17.73 -29.35 4.88
CA GLY A 82 19.17 -29.52 4.76
C GLY A 82 19.78 -28.88 3.50
N ASN A 83 19.01 -28.04 2.81
CA ASN A 83 19.42 -27.30 1.63
C ASN A 83 19.48 -25.81 1.95
N CYS A 84 20.67 -25.28 2.21
CA CYS A 84 20.81 -23.88 2.59
C CYS A 84 20.31 -22.87 1.55
N THR A 85 20.17 -23.25 0.28
CA THR A 85 19.60 -22.37 -0.76
C THR A 85 18.14 -22.01 -0.48
N THR A 86 17.41 -22.90 0.18
CA THR A 86 15.99 -22.75 0.50
C THR A 86 15.73 -22.23 1.90
N ASP A 87 16.79 -22.03 2.71
CA ASP A 87 16.66 -21.50 4.06
C ASP A 87 15.89 -20.18 4.08
N ARG A 88 14.95 -20.09 5.00
CA ARG A 88 14.17 -18.87 5.27
C ARG A 88 14.93 -17.91 6.18
N SER A 89 15.85 -18.42 7.00
CA SER A 89 16.65 -17.56 7.90
C SER A 89 18.10 -18.04 8.00
N ARG A 90 19.00 -17.12 8.35
CA ARG A 90 20.43 -17.40 8.47
C ARG A 90 21.09 -16.51 9.50
N ASP A 91 22.17 -17.01 10.14
CA ASP A 91 22.98 -16.22 11.06
C ASP A 91 23.46 -14.90 10.41
N LYS A 92 23.40 -13.81 11.15
CA LYS A 92 23.79 -12.47 10.70
C LYS A 92 25.24 -12.40 10.26
N LEU A 93 26.11 -13.27 10.77
CA LEU A 93 27.54 -13.30 10.46
C LEU A 93 27.87 -14.02 9.15
N ASP A 94 26.92 -14.80 8.60
CA ASP A 94 27.14 -15.56 7.35
C ASP A 94 26.89 -14.69 6.11
N PHE A 95 27.39 -13.46 6.13
CA PHE A 95 27.31 -12.55 4.98
C PHE A 95 28.51 -12.72 4.05
N GLY A 96 28.26 -12.99 2.77
CA GLY A 96 29.33 -13.13 1.77
C GLY A 96 28.83 -13.57 0.39
N GLY A 97 29.68 -14.27 -0.34
CA GLY A 97 29.43 -14.75 -1.70
C GLY A 97 29.69 -16.24 -1.88
N LEU A 98 29.91 -16.97 -0.79
CA LEU A 98 30.14 -18.42 -0.82
C LEU A 98 28.82 -19.18 -0.65
N SER A 99 28.91 -20.52 -0.83
CA SER A 99 27.77 -21.39 -0.59
C SER A 99 27.29 -21.27 0.86
N CYS A 100 25.98 -21.22 1.06
CA CYS A 100 25.33 -21.04 2.36
C CYS A 100 25.65 -19.69 3.05
N GLU A 101 26.16 -18.71 2.34
CA GLU A 101 26.19 -17.32 2.78
C GLU A 101 25.02 -16.54 2.17
N TYR A 102 24.67 -15.42 2.78
CA TYR A 102 23.69 -14.50 2.20
C TYR A 102 24.34 -13.22 1.70
N ASN A 103 23.71 -12.58 0.74
CA ASN A 103 24.14 -11.28 0.22
C ASN A 103 22.98 -10.32 0.01
N ARG A 104 23.23 -9.17 -0.59
CA ARG A 104 22.22 -8.14 -0.89
C ARG A 104 21.54 -8.46 -2.22
N GLU A 105 20.28 -8.83 -2.17
CA GLU A 105 19.41 -8.91 -3.34
C GLU A 105 18.87 -7.53 -3.67
N HIS A 106 19.01 -7.12 -4.93
CA HIS A 106 18.24 -6.00 -5.48
C HIS A 106 16.91 -6.54 -6.02
N VAL A 107 15.82 -6.33 -5.29
CA VAL A 107 14.48 -6.82 -5.70
C VAL A 107 14.08 -6.25 -7.05
N PHE A 108 14.25 -4.95 -7.27
CA PHE A 108 14.32 -4.37 -8.61
C PHE A 108 15.74 -4.55 -9.12
N ALA A 109 15.98 -5.58 -9.93
CA ALA A 109 17.35 -5.99 -10.31
C ALA A 109 18.11 -4.87 -11.02
N ARG A 110 19.42 -4.78 -10.78
CA ARG A 110 20.28 -3.67 -11.22
C ARG A 110 20.25 -3.37 -12.71
N THR A 111 20.07 -4.38 -13.52
CA THR A 111 20.07 -4.29 -14.99
C THR A 111 18.73 -3.91 -15.60
N LEU A 112 17.67 -3.85 -14.82
CA LEU A 112 16.30 -3.64 -15.30
C LEU A 112 15.84 -2.17 -15.38
N PRO A 113 16.29 -1.24 -14.51
CA PRO A 113 15.99 0.18 -14.70
C PRO A 113 16.53 0.74 -16.01
N VAL A 114 15.89 1.79 -16.53
CA VAL A 114 16.35 2.44 -17.78
C VAL A 114 16.60 3.94 -17.50
N PRO A 115 17.87 4.39 -17.46
CA PRO A 115 19.11 3.61 -17.55
C PRO A 115 19.32 2.67 -16.35
N ASP A 116 20.10 1.61 -16.54
CA ASP A 116 20.41 0.65 -15.48
C ASP A 116 21.17 1.29 -14.29
N MET A 117 21.38 0.51 -13.21
CA MET A 117 22.08 1.02 -12.03
C MET A 117 23.59 1.08 -12.19
N GLY A 118 24.14 0.54 -13.28
CA GLY A 118 25.57 0.44 -13.54
C GLY A 118 26.31 -0.52 -12.61
N ASN A 119 27.60 -0.26 -12.43
CA ASN A 119 28.41 -1.04 -11.52
C ASN A 119 28.25 -0.55 -10.08
N VAL A 120 27.71 -1.41 -9.22
CA VAL A 120 27.42 -1.10 -7.82
C VAL A 120 28.50 -1.75 -6.93
N ASN A 121 29.21 -0.92 -6.16
CA ASN A 121 30.21 -1.32 -5.17
C ASN A 121 29.94 -0.63 -3.82
N ASN A 122 30.70 -0.96 -2.77
CA ASN A 122 30.42 -0.46 -1.42
C ASN A 122 30.42 1.07 -1.27
N SER A 123 31.03 1.82 -2.16
CA SER A 123 31.02 3.29 -2.15
C SER A 123 29.92 3.91 -3.05
N THR A 124 29.16 3.09 -3.76
CA THR A 124 28.05 3.57 -4.60
C THR A 124 26.95 4.15 -3.73
N THR A 125 26.37 5.29 -4.15
CA THR A 125 25.20 5.95 -3.55
C THR A 125 24.01 5.93 -4.51
N GLY A 126 22.87 6.48 -4.08
CA GLY A 126 21.68 6.64 -4.93
C GLY A 126 20.94 5.33 -5.16
N ILE A 127 20.38 5.14 -6.35
CA ILE A 127 19.46 4.03 -6.66
C ILE A 127 20.05 2.64 -6.40
N GLY A 128 21.35 2.45 -6.67
CA GLY A 128 22.05 1.17 -6.43
C GLY A 128 22.30 0.86 -4.96
N ALA A 129 22.20 1.86 -4.09
CA ALA A 129 22.39 1.76 -2.65
C ALA A 129 21.07 1.89 -1.86
N ASP A 130 19.94 2.10 -2.54
CA ASP A 130 18.65 2.31 -1.86
C ASP A 130 18.24 1.08 -1.03
N PRO A 131 18.24 1.18 0.31
CA PRO A 131 17.97 0.03 1.16
C PRO A 131 16.51 -0.43 1.08
N ASN A 132 15.58 0.41 0.59
CA ASN A 132 14.19 -0.03 0.33
C ASN A 132 14.10 -0.99 -0.87
N ASN A 133 15.14 -1.10 -1.68
CA ASN A 133 15.26 -2.07 -2.77
C ASN A 133 16.16 -3.28 -2.42
N LEU A 134 16.73 -3.32 -1.22
CA LEU A 134 17.72 -4.33 -0.84
C LEU A 134 17.18 -5.25 0.25
N ARG A 135 17.40 -6.55 0.08
CA ARG A 135 17.02 -7.60 1.03
C ARG A 135 18.16 -8.60 1.23
N ALA A 136 18.25 -9.18 2.41
CA ALA A 136 19.07 -10.38 2.58
C ALA A 136 18.46 -11.52 1.75
N SER A 137 19.29 -12.21 0.98
CA SER A 137 18.92 -13.41 0.22
C SER A 137 20.06 -14.42 0.23
N ASP A 138 19.75 -15.71 0.29
CA ASP A 138 20.75 -16.73 0.03
C ASP A 138 21.48 -16.43 -1.30
N GLN A 139 22.79 -16.59 -1.32
CA GLN A 139 23.61 -16.24 -2.47
C GLN A 139 23.23 -17.03 -3.72
N GLN A 140 22.93 -18.35 -3.59
CA GLN A 140 22.52 -19.17 -4.72
C GLN A 140 21.08 -18.86 -5.15
N MET A 141 20.19 -18.59 -4.19
CA MET A 141 18.81 -18.17 -4.47
C MET A 141 18.80 -16.84 -5.23
N ASN A 142 19.61 -15.86 -4.80
CA ASN A 142 19.79 -14.60 -5.49
C ASN A 142 20.31 -14.81 -6.94
N ASN A 143 21.29 -15.68 -7.13
CA ASN A 143 21.78 -16.02 -8.46
C ASN A 143 20.70 -16.71 -9.32
N ASN A 144 19.91 -17.61 -8.74
CA ASN A 144 18.81 -18.30 -9.43
C ASN A 144 17.75 -17.33 -9.91
N ARG A 145 17.42 -16.31 -9.11
CA ARG A 145 16.53 -15.24 -9.48
C ARG A 145 17.15 -14.35 -10.56
N GLY A 146 18.38 -13.87 -10.35
CA GLY A 146 19.09 -13.01 -11.30
C GLY A 146 18.30 -11.77 -11.70
N SER A 147 18.05 -11.60 -13.00
CA SER A 147 17.20 -10.51 -13.55
C SER A 147 15.88 -11.02 -14.11
N LYS A 148 15.40 -12.18 -13.67
CA LYS A 148 14.10 -12.71 -14.09
C LYS A 148 12.98 -11.79 -13.65
N LEU A 149 11.99 -11.63 -14.51
CA LEU A 149 10.83 -10.78 -14.24
C LEU A 149 9.88 -11.48 -13.27
N PHE A 150 9.31 -10.73 -12.37
CA PHE A 150 8.29 -11.27 -11.47
C PHE A 150 7.02 -11.64 -12.25
N GLN A 151 6.51 -12.81 -11.96
CA GLN A 151 5.26 -13.34 -12.54
C GLN A 151 4.44 -14.03 -11.47
N ASN A 152 3.13 -14.03 -11.64
CA ASN A 152 2.22 -14.73 -10.75
C ASN A 152 2.50 -16.24 -10.70
N GLY A 153 2.33 -16.82 -9.52
CA GLY A 153 2.56 -18.23 -9.22
C GLY A 153 1.86 -18.62 -7.93
N SER A 154 2.29 -19.73 -7.32
CA SER A 154 1.77 -20.19 -6.03
C SER A 154 2.79 -21.06 -5.30
N GLY A 155 2.71 -21.09 -3.97
CA GLY A 155 3.59 -21.88 -3.11
C GLY A 155 4.94 -21.21 -2.84
N THR A 156 6.02 -21.97 -3.04
CA THR A 156 7.38 -21.49 -2.74
C THR A 156 7.98 -20.67 -3.88
N ALA A 157 9.00 -19.88 -3.55
CA ALA A 157 9.73 -19.10 -4.55
C ALA A 157 10.44 -20.00 -5.57
N GLY A 158 10.48 -19.54 -6.82
CA GLY A 158 11.15 -20.28 -7.87
C GLY A 158 10.88 -19.79 -9.29
N ASP A 159 11.50 -20.45 -10.25
CA ASP A 159 11.30 -20.25 -11.68
C ASP A 159 9.90 -20.73 -12.09
N VAL A 160 9.15 -19.87 -12.76
CA VAL A 160 7.79 -20.20 -13.26
C VAL A 160 7.77 -20.31 -14.79
N GLY A 161 8.92 -20.49 -15.40
CA GLY A 161 9.09 -20.64 -16.83
C GLY A 161 9.27 -19.32 -17.56
N SER A 162 9.67 -19.40 -18.85
CA SER A 162 9.87 -18.25 -19.74
C SER A 162 10.85 -17.19 -19.21
N GLY A 163 11.76 -17.56 -18.31
CA GLY A 163 12.69 -16.61 -17.67
C GLY A 163 12.04 -15.74 -16.60
N ASN A 164 10.94 -16.17 -16.00
CA ASN A 164 10.20 -15.44 -14.97
C ASN A 164 10.32 -16.12 -13.61
N TRP A 165 10.06 -15.35 -12.55
CA TRP A 165 10.26 -15.72 -11.16
C TRP A 165 9.02 -15.42 -10.31
N TYR A 166 8.59 -16.40 -9.50
CA TYR A 166 7.62 -16.19 -8.44
C TYR A 166 8.36 -16.02 -7.12
N PRO A 167 8.09 -14.97 -6.34
CA PRO A 167 8.83 -14.71 -5.09
C PRO A 167 8.43 -15.63 -3.93
N GLY A 168 7.35 -16.40 -4.06
CA GLY A 168 6.74 -17.20 -3.00
C GLY A 168 5.54 -16.50 -2.36
N ASP A 169 4.61 -17.30 -1.84
CA ASP A 169 3.39 -16.80 -1.21
C ASP A 169 3.69 -15.89 0.00
N GLU A 170 4.80 -16.15 0.70
CA GLU A 170 5.25 -15.39 1.87
C GLU A 170 5.84 -14.01 1.51
N TRP A 171 6.39 -13.84 0.30
CA TRP A 171 7.19 -12.66 -0.06
C TRP A 171 6.58 -11.80 -1.14
N LYS A 172 5.47 -12.23 -1.73
CA LYS A 172 4.87 -11.54 -2.88
C LYS A 172 4.42 -10.12 -2.56
N GLY A 173 3.85 -9.90 -1.39
CA GLY A 173 3.43 -8.59 -0.92
C GLY A 173 4.61 -7.67 -0.65
N ASP A 174 5.65 -8.17 0.03
CA ASP A 174 6.90 -7.45 0.26
C ASP A 174 7.49 -6.97 -1.06
N VAL A 175 7.63 -7.89 -2.04
CA VAL A 175 8.15 -7.58 -3.38
C VAL A 175 7.30 -6.53 -4.07
N ALA A 176 5.98 -6.66 -4.03
CA ALA A 176 5.06 -5.70 -4.65
C ALA A 176 5.25 -4.29 -4.05
N ARG A 177 5.28 -4.17 -2.72
CA ARG A 177 5.48 -2.89 -2.03
C ARG A 177 6.85 -2.27 -2.29
N MET A 178 7.90 -3.10 -2.46
CA MET A 178 9.23 -2.63 -2.87
C MET A 178 9.25 -2.13 -4.31
N VAL A 179 8.60 -2.82 -5.25
CA VAL A 179 8.46 -2.37 -6.65
C VAL A 179 7.66 -1.07 -6.74
N MET A 180 6.55 -0.96 -6.00
CA MET A 180 5.74 0.26 -5.91
C MET A 180 6.57 1.44 -5.40
N TYR A 181 7.39 1.23 -4.36
CA TYR A 181 8.31 2.24 -3.85
C TYR A 181 9.33 2.67 -4.92
N MET A 182 9.97 1.72 -5.58
CA MET A 182 10.96 2.01 -6.61
C MET A 182 10.36 2.82 -7.76
N TYR A 183 9.15 2.44 -8.21
CA TYR A 183 8.45 3.20 -9.24
C TYR A 183 8.06 4.60 -8.75
N THR A 184 7.49 4.72 -7.56
CA THR A 184 7.10 6.03 -7.01
C THR A 184 8.32 6.94 -6.85
N ARG A 185 9.45 6.42 -6.37
CA ARG A 185 10.64 7.22 -6.11
C ARG A 185 11.39 7.62 -7.38
N TYR A 186 11.58 6.67 -8.30
CA TYR A 186 12.45 6.84 -9.47
C TYR A 186 11.68 7.04 -10.79
N GLY A 187 10.36 7.06 -10.74
CA GLY A 187 9.49 7.32 -11.90
C GLY A 187 9.74 6.34 -13.04
N ASP A 188 9.78 6.86 -14.24
CA ASP A 188 9.91 6.10 -15.49
C ASP A 188 11.21 5.27 -15.56
N ARG A 189 12.21 5.59 -14.76
CA ARG A 189 13.41 4.77 -14.64
C ARG A 189 13.12 3.37 -14.10
N CYS A 190 12.11 3.24 -13.25
CA CYS A 190 11.72 2.01 -12.59
C CYS A 190 10.26 1.62 -12.88
N LEU A 191 9.85 1.67 -14.15
CA LEU A 191 8.50 1.24 -14.53
C LEU A 191 8.25 -0.21 -14.09
N PRO A 192 7.09 -0.53 -13.50
CA PRO A 192 6.77 -1.89 -13.05
C PRO A 192 6.89 -2.96 -14.12
N GLY A 193 6.59 -2.62 -15.40
CA GLY A 193 6.76 -3.53 -16.54
C GLY A 193 8.21 -3.89 -16.88
N LEU A 194 9.21 -3.19 -16.31
CA LEU A 194 10.62 -3.54 -16.47
C LEU A 194 11.04 -4.69 -15.54
N VAL A 195 10.31 -4.94 -14.44
CA VAL A 195 10.66 -5.92 -13.42
C VAL A 195 9.60 -7.02 -13.25
N GLY A 196 8.45 -6.88 -13.86
CA GLY A 196 7.36 -7.84 -13.77
C GLY A 196 6.60 -8.02 -15.08
N VAL A 197 5.78 -9.06 -15.12
CA VAL A 197 4.87 -9.37 -16.25
C VAL A 197 3.43 -9.42 -15.74
N GLY A 198 2.51 -8.99 -16.58
CA GLY A 198 1.08 -8.94 -16.30
C GLY A 198 0.38 -7.82 -17.06
N ASN A 199 -0.93 -7.74 -16.88
CA ASN A 199 -1.71 -6.65 -17.45
C ASN A 199 -1.50 -5.36 -16.67
N LEU A 200 -1.54 -4.23 -17.37
CA LEU A 200 -1.59 -2.92 -16.73
C LEU A 200 -2.95 -2.70 -16.05
N GLN A 201 -2.94 -2.02 -14.93
CA GLN A 201 -4.16 -1.59 -14.26
C GLN A 201 -4.73 -0.33 -14.94
N GLY A 202 -5.83 -0.50 -15.66
CA GLY A 202 -6.48 0.60 -16.39
C GLY A 202 -5.53 1.31 -17.34
N THR A 203 -5.41 2.64 -17.20
CA THR A 203 -4.50 3.48 -18.00
C THR A 203 -3.18 3.79 -17.26
N THR A 204 -2.95 3.19 -16.10
CA THR A 204 -1.73 3.39 -15.30
C THR A 204 -0.57 2.52 -15.82
N GLN A 205 0.65 2.79 -15.33
CA GLN A 205 1.82 1.95 -15.61
C GLN A 205 2.00 0.81 -14.59
N MET A 206 1.13 0.73 -13.57
CA MET A 206 1.19 -0.32 -12.56
C MET A 206 0.63 -1.64 -13.08
N LEU A 207 1.32 -2.75 -12.77
CA LEU A 207 0.84 -4.09 -13.11
C LEU A 207 -0.19 -4.58 -12.09
N GLN A 208 -1.27 -5.19 -12.59
CA GLN A 208 -2.29 -5.84 -11.75
C GLN A 208 -1.68 -6.88 -10.81
N THR A 209 -0.68 -7.63 -11.26
CA THR A 209 0.05 -8.62 -10.46
C THR A 209 0.55 -8.04 -9.14
N PHE A 210 1.18 -6.85 -9.16
CA PHE A 210 1.70 -6.23 -7.93
C PHE A 210 0.58 -5.70 -7.04
N LEU A 211 -0.50 -5.17 -7.61
CA LEU A 211 -1.67 -4.71 -6.83
C LEU A 211 -2.38 -5.89 -6.14
N GLU A 212 -2.52 -7.02 -6.83
CA GLU A 212 -3.10 -8.24 -6.28
C GLU A 212 -2.22 -8.81 -5.15
N TRP A 213 -0.90 -8.83 -5.32
CA TRP A 213 0.02 -9.26 -4.28
C TRP A 213 -0.02 -8.37 -3.06
N ASN A 214 -0.02 -7.05 -3.24
CA ASN A 214 -0.16 -6.09 -2.15
C ASN A 214 -1.47 -6.26 -1.37
N ALA A 215 -2.57 -6.62 -2.05
CA ALA A 215 -3.87 -6.80 -1.41
C ALA A 215 -4.02 -8.18 -0.73
N THR A 216 -3.35 -9.23 -1.26
CA THR A 216 -3.53 -10.60 -0.77
C THR A 216 -2.46 -11.06 0.21
N ASP A 217 -1.38 -10.29 0.35
CA ASP A 217 -0.30 -10.54 1.28
C ASP A 217 -0.07 -9.28 2.14
N PRO A 218 -0.79 -9.18 3.28
CA PRO A 218 -0.76 -8.00 4.16
C PRO A 218 0.63 -7.73 4.75
N VAL A 219 0.85 -6.47 5.15
CA VAL A 219 2.10 -6.05 5.79
C VAL A 219 2.35 -6.83 7.09
N THR A 220 3.54 -7.37 7.21
CA THR A 220 3.99 -8.08 8.41
C THR A 220 4.68 -7.14 9.41
N SER A 221 4.79 -7.58 10.66
CA SER A 221 5.57 -6.85 11.68
C SER A 221 7.05 -6.72 11.30
N TYR A 222 7.56 -7.62 10.48
CA TYR A 222 8.91 -7.60 9.94
C TYR A 222 9.11 -6.42 8.96
N GLU A 223 8.17 -6.18 8.07
CA GLU A 223 8.22 -5.00 7.18
C GLU A 223 8.09 -3.69 7.96
N ASP A 224 7.23 -3.65 8.99
CA ASP A 224 7.12 -2.50 9.89
C ASP A 224 8.43 -2.20 10.62
N GLN A 225 9.10 -3.23 11.16
CA GLN A 225 10.42 -3.12 11.79
C GLN A 225 11.43 -2.53 10.81
N ARG A 226 11.50 -3.09 9.61
CA ARG A 226 12.36 -2.63 8.53
C ARG A 226 12.14 -1.16 8.19
N ASN A 227 10.89 -0.77 7.95
CA ASN A 227 10.52 0.59 7.57
C ASN A 227 10.82 1.61 8.68
N ASN A 228 10.58 1.23 9.93
CA ASN A 228 10.92 2.05 11.10
C ASN A 228 12.42 2.24 11.25
N PHE A 229 13.23 1.19 11.05
CA PHE A 229 14.68 1.29 11.13
C PHE A 229 15.26 2.20 10.04
N LEU A 230 14.76 2.06 8.80
CA LEU A 230 15.21 2.85 7.65
C LEU A 230 14.87 4.34 7.79
N GLN A 231 13.79 4.69 8.48
CA GLN A 231 13.53 6.10 8.79
C GLN A 231 14.68 6.75 9.56
N GLY A 232 15.30 6.03 10.49
CA GLY A 232 16.45 6.54 11.26
C GLY A 232 17.74 6.53 10.46
N ALA A 233 18.05 5.43 9.78
CA ALA A 233 19.33 5.22 9.09
C ALA A 233 19.40 5.89 7.71
N TYR A 234 18.29 5.85 6.95
CA TYR A 234 18.22 6.33 5.58
C TYR A 234 17.42 7.61 5.42
N LEU A 235 16.70 8.05 6.45
CA LEU A 235 15.79 9.20 6.48
C LEU A 235 14.63 9.07 5.50
N ASN A 236 14.26 7.85 5.16
CA ASN A 236 13.19 7.55 4.21
C ASN A 236 12.35 6.37 4.67
N ARG A 237 11.12 6.28 4.15
CA ARG A 237 10.17 5.21 4.42
C ARG A 237 9.53 4.75 3.13
N ASN A 238 9.13 3.48 3.08
CA ASN A 238 8.26 2.98 2.03
C ASN A 238 6.78 3.24 2.41
N PRO A 239 6.07 4.12 1.69
CA PRO A 239 4.68 4.46 2.02
C PRO A 239 3.71 3.28 1.87
N PHE A 240 4.01 2.33 1.01
CA PHE A 240 3.16 1.16 0.77
C PHE A 240 3.29 0.09 1.86
N ILE A 241 4.36 0.13 2.68
CA ILE A 241 4.43 -0.61 3.95
C ILE A 241 3.61 0.12 5.01
N ASP A 242 3.71 1.45 5.10
CA ASP A 242 2.99 2.22 6.10
C ASP A 242 1.47 2.16 5.91
N ASN A 243 1.02 2.21 4.65
CA ASN A 243 -0.38 2.00 4.30
C ASN A 243 -0.54 1.41 2.89
N PRO A 244 -0.74 0.09 2.75
CA PRO A 244 -0.94 -0.57 1.46
C PRO A 244 -2.07 0.00 0.62
N ALA A 245 -3.10 0.58 1.24
CA ALA A 245 -4.23 1.20 0.56
C ALA A 245 -3.84 2.39 -0.32
N LEU A 246 -2.69 3.03 -0.08
CA LEU A 246 -2.17 4.08 -0.97
C LEU A 246 -2.03 3.59 -2.41
N ALA A 247 -1.65 2.33 -2.62
CA ALA A 247 -1.57 1.74 -3.96
C ALA A 247 -2.96 1.70 -4.64
N THR A 248 -4.00 1.32 -3.89
CA THR A 248 -5.39 1.31 -4.39
C THR A 248 -5.86 2.73 -4.75
N VAL A 249 -5.54 3.74 -3.93
CA VAL A 249 -5.93 5.14 -4.17
C VAL A 249 -5.20 5.72 -5.39
N ILE A 250 -3.93 5.35 -5.59
CA ILE A 250 -3.10 5.88 -6.69
C ILE A 250 -3.43 5.17 -8.02
N TRP A 251 -3.45 3.84 -8.03
CA TRP A 251 -3.52 3.07 -9.28
C TRP A 251 -4.83 2.33 -9.47
N GLY A 252 -5.70 2.25 -8.45
CA GLY A 252 -6.89 1.40 -8.48
C GLY A 252 -6.55 -0.08 -8.16
N GLY A 253 -7.35 -1.01 -8.70
CA GLY A 253 -7.20 -2.43 -8.44
C GLY A 253 -7.91 -2.90 -7.17
N PRO A 254 -7.57 -4.10 -6.63
CA PRO A 254 -8.19 -4.63 -5.43
C PRO A 254 -7.88 -3.76 -4.21
N GLN A 255 -8.82 -3.72 -3.26
CA GLN A 255 -8.58 -3.01 -2.00
C GLN A 255 -7.52 -3.73 -1.19
N ALA A 256 -6.41 -3.01 -0.90
CA ALA A 256 -5.39 -3.46 0.02
C ALA A 256 -5.70 -3.01 1.45
N GLU A 257 -4.93 -3.52 2.43
CA GLU A 257 -5.07 -3.16 3.84
C GLU A 257 -5.01 -1.64 4.02
N ASP A 258 -6.06 -1.06 4.63
CA ASP A 258 -6.13 0.37 4.92
C ASP A 258 -5.85 0.64 6.39
N ARG A 259 -4.61 0.93 6.70
CA ARG A 259 -4.13 1.18 8.06
C ARG A 259 -4.46 2.59 8.58
N TRP A 260 -4.87 3.50 7.70
CA TRP A 260 -5.15 4.90 8.03
C TRP A 260 -6.60 5.33 7.79
N GLY A 261 -7.45 4.45 7.24
CA GLY A 261 -8.84 4.75 6.93
C GLY A 261 -9.03 5.69 5.73
N ILE A 262 -8.05 5.74 4.80
CA ILE A 262 -8.10 6.61 3.62
C ILE A 262 -9.03 6.10 2.52
N LEU A 263 -9.30 4.78 2.50
CA LEU A 263 -10.29 4.18 1.60
C LEU A 263 -11.72 4.31 2.12
N SER A 264 -11.87 4.56 3.43
CA SER A 264 -13.19 4.93 3.93
C SER A 264 -13.59 6.18 3.16
N THR A 265 -14.71 6.13 2.45
CA THR A 265 -15.37 7.36 2.03
C THR A 265 -15.35 8.27 3.24
N GLN A 266 -14.61 9.40 3.17
CA GLN A 266 -14.74 10.39 4.23
C GLN A 266 -16.23 10.68 4.25
N ASP A 267 -16.90 10.15 5.27
CA ASP A 267 -18.29 10.48 5.51
C ASP A 267 -18.32 12.00 5.52
N ILE A 268 -19.02 12.57 4.55
CA ILE A 268 -19.41 13.97 4.66
C ILE A 268 -19.96 14.04 6.06
N SER A 269 -19.34 14.86 6.92
CA SER A 269 -19.69 14.90 8.34
C SER A 269 -21.22 14.75 8.46
N ALA A 270 -21.69 13.77 9.22
CA ALA A 270 -23.12 13.49 9.37
C ALA A 270 -23.92 14.73 9.77
N THR A 271 -23.24 15.77 10.22
CA THR A 271 -23.72 17.11 10.53
C THR A 271 -23.90 18.01 9.32
N SER A 272 -23.29 17.70 8.15
CA SER A 272 -23.41 18.54 6.94
C SER A 272 -24.74 18.39 6.22
N PHE A 273 -25.49 17.31 6.48
CA PHE A 273 -26.78 17.04 5.86
C PHE A 273 -27.79 16.61 6.91
N VAL A 274 -28.87 17.35 6.99
CA VAL A 274 -30.02 17.04 7.86
C VAL A 274 -31.21 16.66 6.98
N ILE A 275 -31.79 15.48 7.24
CA ILE A 275 -33.02 15.01 6.60
C ILE A 275 -34.14 15.06 7.63
N TYR A 276 -35.19 15.83 7.36
CA TYR A 276 -36.33 15.96 8.26
C TYR A 276 -37.65 16.23 7.51
N PRO A 277 -38.81 15.89 8.09
CA PRO A 277 -38.91 15.01 9.25
C PRO A 277 -38.57 13.55 8.91
N ASN A 278 -38.02 12.82 9.88
CA ASN A 278 -37.78 11.41 9.75
C ASN A 278 -38.18 10.69 11.04
N PRO A 279 -39.26 9.93 11.08
CA PRO A 279 -40.17 9.58 9.97
C PRO A 279 -40.82 10.78 9.30
N SER A 280 -41.09 10.65 7.98
CA SER A 280 -41.77 11.70 7.23
C SER A 280 -43.23 11.88 7.66
N VAL A 281 -43.76 13.08 7.41
CA VAL A 281 -45.17 13.39 7.54
C VAL A 281 -45.68 13.79 6.16
N ASN A 282 -46.86 13.27 5.76
CA ASN A 282 -47.49 13.58 4.47
C ASN A 282 -46.62 13.22 3.22
N SER A 283 -45.83 12.17 3.30
CA SER A 283 -44.93 11.76 2.20
C SER A 283 -43.95 12.84 1.73
N GLU A 284 -43.60 13.76 2.62
CA GLU A 284 -42.68 14.88 2.34
C GLU A 284 -41.48 14.83 3.26
N ILE A 285 -40.29 15.13 2.69
CA ILE A 285 -39.05 15.31 3.44
C ILE A 285 -38.27 16.49 2.90
N SER A 286 -37.44 17.05 3.74
CA SER A 286 -36.52 18.12 3.41
C SER A 286 -35.08 17.67 3.67
N ILE A 287 -34.18 17.99 2.77
CA ILE A 287 -32.73 17.79 2.93
C ILE A 287 -32.07 19.16 3.00
N THR A 288 -31.55 19.53 4.17
CA THR A 288 -30.85 20.80 4.38
C THR A 288 -29.32 20.57 4.40
N SER A 289 -28.59 21.40 3.67
CA SER A 289 -27.13 21.38 3.62
C SER A 289 -26.58 22.73 3.21
N THR A 290 -25.48 23.15 3.84
CA THR A 290 -24.67 24.29 3.41
C THR A 290 -23.71 23.93 2.26
N ALA A 291 -23.35 22.62 2.11
CA ALA A 291 -22.49 22.15 1.03
C ALA A 291 -23.26 22.02 -0.29
N THR A 292 -22.57 22.09 -1.44
CA THR A 292 -23.17 21.79 -2.75
C THR A 292 -23.60 20.32 -2.79
N ILE A 293 -24.77 20.03 -3.33
CA ILE A 293 -25.26 18.65 -3.50
C ILE A 293 -25.26 18.34 -5.00
N ASP A 294 -24.47 17.32 -5.40
CA ASP A 294 -24.36 16.89 -6.80
C ASP A 294 -25.47 15.90 -7.17
N ALA A 295 -25.85 15.02 -6.24
CA ALA A 295 -26.93 14.07 -6.46
C ALA A 295 -27.59 13.62 -5.15
N VAL A 296 -28.87 13.26 -5.25
CA VAL A 296 -29.66 12.61 -4.19
C VAL A 296 -30.38 11.42 -4.78
N VAL A 297 -30.05 10.21 -4.33
CA VAL A 297 -30.63 8.96 -4.84
C VAL A 297 -31.33 8.21 -3.71
N PHE A 298 -32.57 7.84 -3.93
CA PHE A 298 -33.36 7.02 -3.00
C PHE A 298 -33.44 5.59 -3.50
N TYR A 299 -33.06 4.66 -2.64
CA TYR A 299 -33.16 3.22 -2.87
C TYR A 299 -34.23 2.63 -1.93
N ASP A 300 -35.08 1.75 -2.44
CA ASP A 300 -35.91 0.92 -1.59
C ASP A 300 -35.10 -0.19 -0.88
N ILE A 301 -35.74 -0.99 -0.04
CA ILE A 301 -35.10 -2.09 0.70
C ILE A 301 -34.51 -3.19 -0.20
N ASN A 302 -34.90 -3.24 -1.49
CA ASN A 302 -34.40 -4.20 -2.48
C ASN A 302 -33.26 -3.60 -3.33
N GLY A 303 -32.83 -2.36 -3.03
CA GLY A 303 -31.81 -1.65 -3.78
C GLY A 303 -32.30 -1.03 -5.11
N LYS A 304 -33.59 -1.02 -5.38
CA LYS A 304 -34.15 -0.37 -6.56
C LYS A 304 -34.19 1.14 -6.36
N ILE A 305 -33.76 1.88 -7.39
CA ILE A 305 -33.86 3.35 -7.40
C ILE A 305 -35.31 3.76 -7.51
N VAL A 306 -35.78 4.57 -6.56
CA VAL A 306 -37.12 5.14 -6.51
C VAL A 306 -37.14 6.60 -6.93
N LEU A 307 -36.06 7.35 -6.62
CA LEU A 307 -35.90 8.73 -7.00
C LEU A 307 -34.41 8.99 -7.25
N ASP A 308 -34.10 9.71 -8.33
CA ASP A 308 -32.73 10.13 -8.66
C ASP A 308 -32.76 11.61 -9.07
N LEU A 309 -32.10 12.45 -8.27
CA LEU A 309 -32.00 13.89 -8.47
C LEU A 309 -30.54 14.25 -8.74
N ILE A 310 -30.24 14.68 -9.96
CA ILE A 310 -28.91 15.18 -10.35
C ILE A 310 -28.92 16.71 -10.26
N GLN A 311 -27.95 17.30 -9.56
CA GLN A 311 -27.81 18.74 -9.32
C GLN A 311 -29.13 19.38 -8.83
N PRO A 312 -29.70 18.88 -7.73
CA PRO A 312 -31.01 19.34 -7.26
C PRO A 312 -30.97 20.83 -6.88
N THR A 313 -32.02 21.55 -7.30
CA THR A 313 -32.19 22.96 -6.94
C THR A 313 -32.47 23.11 -5.45
N LYS A 314 -31.74 23.99 -4.77
CA LYS A 314 -31.96 24.34 -3.36
C LYS A 314 -32.71 25.67 -3.24
N SER A 315 -33.64 25.73 -2.30
CA SER A 315 -34.22 26.97 -1.82
C SER A 315 -33.84 27.15 -0.36
N ASN A 316 -33.12 28.24 -0.02
CA ASN A 316 -32.61 28.48 1.34
C ASN A 316 -31.83 27.28 1.93
N ASN A 317 -30.87 26.75 1.16
CA ASN A 317 -30.08 25.57 1.51
C ASN A 317 -30.87 24.28 1.69
N THR A 318 -32.12 24.20 1.25
CA THR A 318 -33.02 23.05 1.44
C THR A 318 -33.50 22.53 0.08
N ILE A 319 -33.47 21.20 -0.08
CA ILE A 319 -34.15 20.48 -1.16
C ILE A 319 -35.44 19.91 -0.59
N TYR A 320 -36.53 20.23 -1.22
CA TYR A 320 -37.87 19.71 -0.86
C TYR A 320 -38.25 18.55 -1.75
N ILE A 321 -38.64 17.44 -1.15
CA ILE A 321 -39.01 16.21 -1.84
C ILE A 321 -40.41 15.83 -1.34
N ALA A 322 -41.34 15.71 -2.29
CA ALA A 322 -42.75 15.37 -2.01
C ALA A 322 -43.18 14.12 -2.81
N ASN A 323 -44.32 13.56 -2.45
CA ASN A 323 -44.96 12.42 -3.12
C ASN A 323 -44.10 11.14 -3.10
N LEU A 324 -43.30 10.94 -2.08
CA LEU A 324 -42.57 9.68 -1.87
C LEU A 324 -43.59 8.60 -1.43
N PRO A 325 -43.59 7.42 -2.05
CA PRO A 325 -44.38 6.31 -1.56
C PRO A 325 -44.04 5.95 -0.12
N GLN A 326 -45.03 5.48 0.64
CA GLN A 326 -44.79 4.98 1.99
C GLN A 326 -43.79 3.82 1.96
N GLY A 327 -42.76 3.88 2.81
CA GLY A 327 -41.74 2.85 2.84
C GLY A 327 -40.47 3.26 3.58
N PHE A 328 -39.56 2.31 3.62
CA PHE A 328 -38.22 2.51 4.16
C PHE A 328 -37.20 2.71 3.02
N TYR A 329 -36.41 3.75 3.12
CA TYR A 329 -35.44 4.13 2.08
C TYR A 329 -34.01 4.28 2.61
N LEU A 330 -33.05 3.93 1.75
CA LEU A 330 -31.65 4.35 1.87
C LEU A 330 -31.45 5.54 0.93
N VAL A 331 -31.11 6.70 1.50
CA VAL A 331 -30.91 7.95 0.75
C VAL A 331 -29.43 8.23 0.65
N LYS A 332 -28.88 8.10 -0.56
CA LYS A 332 -27.49 8.44 -0.87
C LYS A 332 -27.43 9.89 -1.35
N ILE A 333 -26.66 10.71 -0.64
CA ILE A 333 -26.41 12.11 -0.99
C ILE A 333 -24.94 12.23 -1.39
N SER A 334 -24.67 12.81 -2.56
CA SER A 334 -23.32 13.02 -3.09
C SER A 334 -23.00 14.50 -3.18
N SER A 335 -21.76 14.88 -2.84
CA SER A 335 -21.22 16.24 -2.87
C SER A 335 -19.71 16.16 -3.05
N GLU A 336 -19.13 16.85 -4.04
CA GLU A 336 -17.69 16.96 -4.27
C GLU A 336 -16.93 15.61 -4.25
N ASN A 337 -17.42 14.62 -5.03
CA ASN A 337 -16.92 13.24 -5.08
C ASN A 337 -17.04 12.43 -3.79
N LYS A 338 -17.77 12.92 -2.80
CA LYS A 338 -18.08 12.23 -1.54
C LYS A 338 -19.53 11.85 -1.49
N SER A 339 -19.88 10.84 -0.70
CA SER A 339 -21.29 10.47 -0.51
C SER A 339 -21.57 10.04 0.92
N ILE A 340 -22.80 10.28 1.37
CA ILE A 340 -23.33 9.78 2.64
C ILE A 340 -24.63 9.07 2.40
N THR A 341 -24.91 8.01 3.14
CA THR A 341 -26.18 7.28 3.10
C THR A 341 -26.91 7.44 4.43
N LYS A 342 -28.16 7.86 4.37
CA LYS A 342 -29.05 8.01 5.52
C LYS A 342 -30.29 7.10 5.36
N LYS A 343 -30.78 6.61 6.49
CA LYS A 343 -32.04 5.84 6.55
C LYS A 343 -33.21 6.80 6.71
N VAL A 344 -34.23 6.65 5.90
CA VAL A 344 -35.44 7.47 5.94
C VAL A 344 -36.67 6.56 5.97
N LEU A 345 -37.61 6.86 6.86
CA LEU A 345 -38.93 6.23 6.93
C LEU A 345 -39.97 7.23 6.43
N VAL A 346 -40.72 6.85 5.40
CA VAL A 346 -41.84 7.63 4.84
C VAL A 346 -43.12 6.98 5.28
N ASN A 347 -43.96 7.72 6.03
CA ASN A 347 -45.26 7.33 6.52
C ASN A 347 -46.35 7.83 5.57
#